data_c09c7fc9df71fe0ecfbfb614ce36b90d
#
_entry.id   c09c7fc9df71fe0ecfbfb614ce36b90d
#
_cell.length_a   1.000
_cell.length_b   1.000
_cell.length_c   1.000
_cell.angle_alpha   90.00
_cell.angle_beta   90.00
_cell.angle_gamma   90.00
#
_symmetry.space_group_name_H-M   'P 1'
#
loop_
_entity.id
_entity.type
_entity.pdbx_description
1 polymer ?
#
loop_
_entity_poly.entity_id
_entity_poly.type
_entity_poly.pdbx_seq_one_letter_code
_entity_poly.pdbx_strand_id
1 'polypeptide(L)'
;PRLYEDDENFSYAEYLGPIDIVADVVSSCTFEMQYQFHRWINTIHYKKGFRKNMLYLDPNAAYLNFNYTLFLETEYNISREDILYIHGDRRQKFGSLVLGHNVEDNEVAFDEWVHKHKNRRRYRPNLKDKKGKYFANDKLVYLAFFLKDIKKGNWKNPIRYYAVDHIEERLENYYAKNIKHSNDIIDHNLGFFESLNDLKEITLLGHSLGDVDFPYFKAIVENVRNVDDLIWNFSYYSDNDIKNIRRFCRHLNIPQGKNVRHFKMSDIKR
;
A
#
# COMPACT_ATOMS: atom_id res chain seq x y z
N PRO A 1 21.88 29.43 -11.74
CA PRO A 1 23.32 29.41 -11.52
C PRO A 1 23.90 28.17 -12.19
N ARG A 2 24.99 28.28 -12.91
CA ARG A 2 25.74 27.13 -13.41
C ARG A 2 26.60 26.65 -12.26
N LEU A 3 26.25 25.50 -11.70
CA LEU A 3 27.05 24.85 -10.66
C LEU A 3 28.11 24.00 -11.35
N TYR A 4 29.36 24.37 -11.17
CA TYR A 4 30.54 23.62 -11.62
C TYR A 4 31.26 23.11 -10.37
N GLU A 5 31.69 21.86 -10.36
CA GLU A 5 32.51 21.28 -9.28
C GLU A 5 33.83 22.05 -9.06
N ASP A 6 34.32 22.74 -10.11
CA ASP A 6 35.56 23.52 -10.11
C ASP A 6 35.35 24.96 -9.58
N ASP A 7 34.15 25.32 -9.11
CA ASP A 7 33.89 26.64 -8.53
C ASP A 7 34.42 26.64 -7.08
N GLU A 8 35.40 27.49 -6.81
CA GLU A 8 35.99 27.62 -5.47
C GLU A 8 34.97 27.98 -4.37
N ASN A 9 33.80 28.50 -4.79
CA ASN A 9 32.70 28.82 -3.90
C ASN A 9 31.64 27.70 -3.82
N PHE A 10 31.84 26.53 -4.47
CA PHE A 10 30.89 25.47 -4.44
C PHE A 10 30.91 24.75 -3.07
N SER A 11 29.79 24.76 -2.37
CA SER A 11 29.60 24.04 -1.12
C SER A 11 28.57 22.93 -1.29
N TYR A 12 28.97 21.69 -1.12
CA TYR A 12 28.05 20.55 -1.09
C TYR A 12 26.98 20.72 -0.02
N ALA A 13 27.33 21.24 1.14
CA ALA A 13 26.38 21.47 2.24
C ALA A 13 25.28 22.47 1.84
N GLU A 14 25.64 23.57 1.15
CA GLU A 14 24.64 24.53 0.67
C GLU A 14 23.80 23.97 -0.47
N TYR A 15 24.39 23.12 -1.31
CA TYR A 15 23.69 22.53 -2.45
C TYR A 15 22.73 21.42 -2.03
N LEU A 16 23.16 20.55 -1.09
CA LEU A 16 22.38 19.41 -0.62
C LEU A 16 21.46 19.76 0.56
N GLY A 17 21.79 20.80 1.33
CA GLY A 17 21.02 21.23 2.50
C GLY A 17 19.51 21.41 2.25
N PRO A 18 19.05 22.03 1.14
CA PRO A 18 17.64 22.08 0.82
C PRO A 18 16.97 20.71 0.64
N ILE A 19 17.73 19.70 0.19
CA ILE A 19 17.26 18.33 0.05
C ILE A 19 17.04 17.71 1.41
N ASP A 20 17.99 17.90 2.32
CA ASP A 20 17.87 17.42 3.71
C ASP A 20 16.66 18.02 4.40
N ILE A 21 16.44 19.32 4.27
CA ILE A 21 15.26 20.00 4.82
C ILE A 21 13.96 19.36 4.29
N VAL A 22 13.88 19.11 2.98
CA VAL A 22 12.69 18.49 2.40
C VAL A 22 12.51 17.06 2.90
N ALA A 23 13.58 16.27 2.96
CA ALA A 23 13.54 14.90 3.46
C ALA A 23 13.10 14.83 4.94
N ASP A 24 13.59 15.75 5.76
CA ASP A 24 13.22 15.88 7.17
C ASP A 24 11.75 16.29 7.32
N VAL A 25 11.26 17.20 6.50
CA VAL A 25 9.83 17.58 6.48
C VAL A 25 8.96 16.38 6.09
N VAL A 26 9.32 15.63 5.06
CA VAL A 26 8.58 14.43 4.65
C VAL A 26 8.54 13.40 5.77
N SER A 27 9.68 13.13 6.42
CA SER A 27 9.76 12.19 7.55
C SER A 27 8.93 12.66 8.75
N SER A 28 8.97 13.95 9.06
CA SER A 28 8.19 14.55 10.15
C SER A 28 6.69 14.53 9.87
N CYS A 29 6.28 14.81 8.63
CA CYS A 29 4.88 14.72 8.21
C CYS A 29 4.34 13.30 8.34
N THR A 30 5.16 12.29 8.07
CA THR A 30 4.75 10.89 8.21
C THR A 30 4.54 10.51 9.66
N PHE A 31 5.46 10.89 10.53
CA PHE A 31 5.32 10.66 11.97
C PHE A 31 4.05 11.35 12.50
N GLU A 32 3.83 12.60 12.14
CA GLU A 32 2.64 13.35 12.53
C GLU A 32 1.36 12.71 11.98
N MET A 33 1.38 12.22 10.76
CA MET A 33 0.26 11.49 10.15
C MET A 33 -0.09 10.23 10.96
N GLN A 34 0.90 9.43 11.36
CA GLN A 34 0.69 8.25 12.20
C GLN A 34 0.09 8.63 13.55
N TYR A 35 0.59 9.71 14.16
CA TYR A 35 0.09 10.23 15.42
C TYR A 35 -1.36 10.69 15.32
N GLN A 36 -1.68 11.48 14.31
CA GLN A 36 -3.05 11.98 14.09
C GLN A 36 -4.00 10.85 13.71
N PHE A 37 -3.53 9.87 12.95
CA PHE A 37 -4.31 8.67 12.63
C PHE A 37 -4.67 7.89 13.89
N HIS A 38 -3.70 7.63 14.76
CA HIS A 38 -3.97 6.94 16.04
C HIS A 38 -4.97 7.73 16.90
N ARG A 39 -4.83 9.05 16.98
CA ARG A 39 -5.80 9.91 17.69
C ARG A 39 -7.18 9.82 17.06
N TRP A 40 -7.26 9.92 15.74
CA TRP A 40 -8.52 9.84 15.00
C TRP A 40 -9.24 8.52 15.22
N ILE A 41 -8.55 7.38 15.12
CA ILE A 41 -9.12 6.06 15.39
C ILE A 41 -9.75 6.00 16.79
N ASN A 42 -9.13 6.64 17.78
CA ASN A 42 -9.65 6.69 19.15
C ASN A 42 -10.90 7.58 19.29
N THR A 43 -11.18 8.46 18.35
CA THR A 43 -12.41 9.25 18.34
C THR A 43 -13.60 8.54 17.68
N ILE A 44 -13.35 7.42 16.98
CA ILE A 44 -14.41 6.70 16.30
C ILE A 44 -15.23 5.91 17.31
N HIS A 45 -16.47 6.32 17.50
CA HIS A 45 -17.42 5.67 18.39
C HIS A 45 -18.69 5.29 17.65
N TYR A 46 -19.31 4.21 18.09
CA TYR A 46 -20.62 3.82 17.60
C TYR A 46 -21.68 4.86 18.00
N LYS A 47 -22.48 5.34 17.02
CA LYS A 47 -23.61 6.23 17.31
C LYS A 47 -24.87 5.41 17.54
N LYS A 48 -25.52 5.56 18.69
CA LYS A 48 -26.85 4.99 18.96
C LYS A 48 -27.81 5.33 17.81
N GLY A 49 -28.43 4.33 17.22
CA GLY A 49 -29.32 4.49 16.05
C GLY A 49 -28.83 3.82 14.77
N PHE A 50 -27.55 3.46 14.66
CA PHE A 50 -27.01 2.70 13.53
C PHE A 50 -27.36 1.21 13.54
N ARG A 51 -28.00 0.68 14.61
CA ARG A 51 -28.38 -0.73 14.71
C ARG A 51 -29.20 -1.25 13.52
N LYS A 52 -29.97 -0.38 12.88
CA LYS A 52 -30.73 -0.71 11.64
C LYS A 52 -29.87 -1.05 10.42
N ASN A 53 -28.57 -0.75 10.46
CA ASN A 53 -27.63 -0.99 9.37
C ASN A 53 -26.53 -2.01 9.74
N MET A 54 -26.70 -2.73 10.84
CA MET A 54 -25.76 -3.79 11.20
C MET A 54 -25.84 -4.93 10.20
N LEU A 55 -24.69 -5.54 9.96
CA LEU A 55 -24.61 -6.72 9.11
C LEU A 55 -24.97 -7.97 9.94
N TYR A 56 -25.43 -8.99 9.26
CA TYR A 56 -25.51 -10.31 9.87
C TYR A 56 -24.13 -10.97 9.79
N LEU A 57 -23.51 -11.19 10.95
CA LEU A 57 -22.19 -11.84 11.06
C LEU A 57 -22.37 -13.15 11.83
N ASP A 58 -21.66 -14.20 11.41
CA ASP A 58 -21.65 -15.48 12.10
C ASP A 58 -20.80 -15.37 13.38
N PRO A 59 -21.36 -15.56 14.58
CA PRO A 59 -20.59 -15.46 15.82
C PRO A 59 -19.56 -16.58 16.00
N ASN A 60 -19.61 -17.65 15.21
CA ASN A 60 -18.70 -18.78 15.28
C ASN A 60 -17.61 -18.76 14.20
N ALA A 61 -17.58 -17.72 13.38
CA ALA A 61 -16.54 -17.56 12.35
C ALA A 61 -15.25 -16.99 12.94
N ALA A 62 -14.11 -17.34 12.34
CA ALA A 62 -12.86 -16.63 12.56
C ALA A 62 -12.83 -15.34 11.73
N TYR A 63 -12.32 -14.28 12.32
CA TYR A 63 -12.30 -12.94 11.71
C TYR A 63 -10.88 -12.44 11.49
N LEU A 64 -10.50 -12.21 10.24
CA LEU A 64 -9.31 -11.44 9.89
C LEU A 64 -9.73 -9.98 9.68
N ASN A 65 -9.41 -9.13 10.64
CA ASN A 65 -9.85 -7.74 10.65
C ASN A 65 -8.75 -6.78 10.21
N PHE A 66 -8.98 -6.09 9.10
CA PHE A 66 -8.09 -5.06 8.56
C PHE A 66 -8.37 -3.65 9.12
N ASN A 67 -9.41 -3.52 9.94
CA ASN A 67 -9.76 -2.26 10.60
C ASN A 67 -9.15 -2.18 11.99
N TYR A 68 -8.92 -0.97 12.45
CA TYR A 68 -8.32 -0.66 13.75
C TYR A 68 -9.35 -0.47 14.87
N THR A 69 -10.65 -0.51 14.55
CA THR A 69 -11.74 -0.33 15.52
C THR A 69 -12.17 -1.65 16.12
N LEU A 70 -12.73 -1.59 17.34
CA LEU A 70 -13.16 -2.79 18.08
C LEU A 70 -14.63 -3.15 17.82
N PHE A 71 -15.23 -2.72 16.72
CA PHE A 71 -16.67 -2.89 16.51
C PHE A 71 -17.11 -4.36 16.43
N LEU A 72 -16.25 -5.28 15.99
CA LEU A 72 -16.55 -6.70 16.03
C LEU A 72 -16.79 -7.18 17.48
N GLU A 73 -15.97 -6.73 18.41
CA GLU A 73 -16.14 -7.05 19.84
C GLU A 73 -17.31 -6.28 20.46
N THR A 74 -17.35 -4.95 20.28
CA THR A 74 -18.24 -4.07 21.06
C THR A 74 -19.68 -4.02 20.55
N GLU A 75 -19.89 -4.18 19.25
CA GLU A 75 -21.20 -4.01 18.63
C GLU A 75 -21.77 -5.35 18.13
N TYR A 76 -20.91 -6.27 17.70
CA TYR A 76 -21.30 -7.57 17.21
C TYR A 76 -21.16 -8.70 18.25
N ASN A 77 -20.51 -8.42 19.39
CA ASN A 77 -20.21 -9.39 20.46
C ASN A 77 -19.43 -10.63 19.97
N ILE A 78 -18.54 -10.43 18.97
CA ILE A 78 -17.62 -11.48 18.55
C ILE A 78 -16.52 -11.62 19.60
N SER A 79 -16.18 -12.86 19.97
CA SER A 79 -15.11 -13.10 20.93
C SER A 79 -13.79 -12.55 20.43
N ARG A 80 -13.00 -11.96 21.34
CA ARG A 80 -11.67 -11.45 21.00
C ARG A 80 -10.75 -12.55 20.46
N GLU A 81 -10.94 -13.77 20.89
CA GLU A 81 -10.15 -14.94 20.50
C GLU A 81 -10.38 -15.34 19.04
N ASP A 82 -11.58 -15.02 18.52
CA ASP A 82 -11.96 -15.29 17.12
C ASP A 82 -11.54 -14.19 16.16
N ILE A 83 -10.88 -13.11 16.65
CA ILE A 83 -10.53 -11.95 15.83
C ILE A 83 -9.01 -11.76 15.79
N LEU A 84 -8.43 -11.86 14.60
CA LEU A 84 -7.07 -11.37 14.33
C LEU A 84 -7.13 -9.95 13.76
N TYR A 85 -6.68 -8.96 14.53
CA TYR A 85 -6.46 -7.59 14.06
C TYR A 85 -5.09 -7.51 13.38
N ILE A 86 -5.06 -7.77 12.08
CA ILE A 86 -3.80 -7.98 11.34
C ILE A 86 -2.91 -6.73 11.29
N HIS A 87 -3.49 -5.56 11.41
CA HIS A 87 -2.78 -4.28 11.44
C HIS A 87 -2.73 -3.66 12.85
N GLY A 88 -3.10 -4.43 13.86
CA GLY A 88 -3.30 -3.94 15.21
C GLY A 88 -4.67 -3.28 15.41
N ASP A 89 -4.93 -2.84 16.63
CA ASP A 89 -6.15 -2.16 17.00
C ASP A 89 -5.89 -0.92 17.89
N ARG A 90 -6.91 -0.11 18.09
CA ARG A 90 -6.81 1.18 18.80
C ARG A 90 -6.37 1.11 20.26
N ARG A 91 -6.32 -0.08 20.88
CA ARG A 91 -5.81 -0.28 22.26
C ARG A 91 -4.29 -0.26 22.31
N GLN A 92 -3.64 -0.47 21.17
CA GLN A 92 -2.19 -0.50 21.10
C GLN A 92 -1.60 0.89 21.31
N LYS A 93 -0.32 0.91 21.74
CA LYS A 93 0.41 2.17 21.89
C LYS A 93 0.60 2.85 20.54
N PHE A 94 0.78 4.16 20.59
CA PHE A 94 1.21 4.92 19.42
C PHE A 94 2.46 4.28 18.78
N GLY A 95 2.46 4.20 17.46
CA GLY A 95 3.55 3.60 16.69
C GLY A 95 3.49 2.09 16.51
N SER A 96 2.51 1.40 17.15
CA SER A 96 2.35 -0.06 17.03
C SER A 96 1.30 -0.46 15.98
N LEU A 97 0.58 0.51 15.40
CA LEU A 97 -0.36 0.24 14.31
C LEU A 97 0.40 0.05 13.00
N VAL A 98 0.05 -0.98 12.27
CA VAL A 98 0.67 -1.27 10.96
C VAL A 98 0.06 -0.35 9.90
N LEU A 99 0.78 0.70 9.57
CA LEU A 99 0.47 1.63 8.49
C LEU A 99 1.58 1.54 7.45
N GLY A 100 1.24 1.68 6.17
CA GLY A 100 2.29 1.73 5.16
C GLY A 100 1.87 1.09 3.84
N HIS A 101 2.87 0.91 2.99
CA HIS A 101 2.73 0.35 1.65
C HIS A 101 3.48 -0.98 1.54
N ASN A 102 3.23 -1.73 0.47
CA ASN A 102 4.03 -2.89 0.13
C ASN A 102 5.37 -2.44 -0.48
N VAL A 103 6.38 -3.31 -0.41
CA VAL A 103 7.60 -3.16 -1.19
C VAL A 103 7.22 -3.39 -2.64
N GLU A 104 6.75 -2.35 -3.31
CA GLU A 104 6.65 -2.39 -4.76
C GLU A 104 7.98 -1.92 -5.34
N ASP A 105 8.37 -2.60 -6.37
CA ASP A 105 9.53 -2.28 -7.15
C ASP A 105 9.35 -0.86 -7.71
N ASN A 106 10.13 0.10 -7.21
CA ASN A 106 10.09 1.48 -7.69
C ASN A 106 10.36 1.57 -9.20
N GLU A 107 11.04 0.58 -9.77
CA GLU A 107 11.27 0.47 -11.21
C GLU A 107 9.96 0.24 -11.97
N VAL A 108 9.05 -0.60 -11.45
CA VAL A 108 7.74 -0.84 -12.08
C VAL A 108 6.90 0.43 -12.09
N ALA A 109 6.85 1.15 -10.99
CA ALA A 109 6.11 2.41 -10.89
C ALA A 109 6.67 3.47 -11.85
N PHE A 110 7.99 3.54 -12.01
CA PHE A 110 8.64 4.44 -12.95
C PHE A 110 8.35 4.06 -14.40
N ASP A 111 8.46 2.80 -14.75
CA ASP A 111 8.16 2.29 -16.09
C ASP A 111 6.70 2.51 -16.47
N GLU A 112 5.78 2.29 -15.57
CA GLU A 112 4.37 2.62 -15.78
C GLU A 112 4.15 4.12 -16.00
N TRP A 113 4.82 4.97 -15.21
CA TRP A 113 4.74 6.40 -15.36
C TRP A 113 5.30 6.84 -16.71
N VAL A 114 6.47 6.33 -17.14
CA VAL A 114 7.07 6.58 -18.46
C VAL A 114 6.12 6.12 -19.56
N HIS A 115 5.58 4.90 -19.45
CA HIS A 115 4.63 4.36 -20.42
C HIS A 115 3.40 5.25 -20.57
N LYS A 116 2.84 5.72 -19.48
CA LYS A 116 1.66 6.60 -19.43
C LYS A 116 1.92 7.98 -20.03
N HIS A 117 3.16 8.49 -19.91
CA HIS A 117 3.51 9.88 -20.26
C HIS A 117 4.40 10.02 -21.49
N LYS A 118 4.98 8.92 -22.01
CA LYS A 118 5.94 8.93 -23.13
C LYS A 118 5.44 9.63 -24.41
N ASN A 119 4.13 9.66 -24.62
CA ASN A 119 3.49 10.27 -25.80
C ASN A 119 3.10 11.74 -25.56
N ARG A 120 3.19 12.26 -24.33
CA ARG A 120 2.86 13.64 -24.07
C ARG A 120 3.92 14.57 -24.67
N ARG A 121 3.49 15.51 -25.53
CA ARG A 121 4.35 16.47 -26.24
C ARG A 121 5.36 17.19 -25.33
N ARG A 122 5.01 17.40 -24.04
CA ARG A 122 5.86 18.07 -23.05
C ARG A 122 7.09 17.22 -22.65
N TYR A 123 6.99 15.90 -22.68
CA TYR A 123 8.02 14.99 -22.16
C TYR A 123 8.79 14.24 -23.26
N ARG A 124 8.18 14.14 -24.44
CA ARG A 124 8.70 13.38 -25.58
C ARG A 124 10.16 13.66 -25.98
N PRO A 125 10.65 14.93 -25.98
CA PRO A 125 12.03 15.21 -26.38
C PRO A 125 13.09 14.73 -25.40
N ASN A 126 12.71 14.46 -24.15
CA ASN A 126 13.65 14.29 -23.05
C ASN A 126 13.80 12.82 -22.63
N LEU A 127 12.96 11.95 -23.17
CA LEU A 127 12.96 10.52 -22.86
C LEU A 127 13.82 9.67 -23.79
N LYS A 128 14.39 10.30 -24.83
CA LYS A 128 15.16 9.58 -25.84
C LYS A 128 16.57 10.12 -25.92
N ASP A 129 17.53 9.23 -26.05
CA ASP A 129 18.90 9.57 -26.41
C ASP A 129 18.98 10.10 -27.87
N LYS A 130 20.19 10.48 -28.29
CA LYS A 130 20.44 10.94 -29.67
C LYS A 130 20.11 9.88 -30.72
N LYS A 131 20.03 8.59 -30.33
CA LYS A 131 19.67 7.47 -31.22
C LYS A 131 18.19 7.14 -31.16
N GLY A 132 17.39 7.90 -30.43
CA GLY A 132 15.95 7.69 -30.27
C GLY A 132 15.56 6.57 -29.31
N LYS A 133 16.53 5.98 -28.57
CA LYS A 133 16.29 4.98 -27.55
C LYS A 133 15.83 5.66 -26.25
N TYR A 134 14.83 5.10 -25.57
CA TYR A 134 14.42 5.59 -24.27
C TYR A 134 15.53 5.36 -23.23
N PHE A 135 15.73 6.32 -22.34
CA PHE A 135 16.59 6.19 -21.16
C PHE A 135 15.83 5.36 -20.09
N ALA A 136 15.49 4.12 -20.39
CA ALA A 136 14.89 3.25 -19.39
C ALA A 136 15.88 3.13 -18.22
N ASN A 137 15.39 3.32 -17.00
CA ASN A 137 16.10 3.15 -15.72
C ASN A 137 17.24 4.15 -15.43
N ASP A 138 17.26 5.31 -16.06
CA ASP A 138 18.18 6.38 -15.66
C ASP A 138 17.47 7.30 -14.64
N LYS A 139 17.95 7.31 -13.39
CA LYS A 139 17.46 8.16 -12.30
C LYS A 139 17.36 9.64 -12.72
N LEU A 140 18.29 10.11 -13.55
CA LEU A 140 18.29 11.48 -14.05
C LEU A 140 17.17 11.79 -15.03
N VAL A 141 16.64 10.79 -15.71
CA VAL A 141 15.47 10.97 -16.56
C VAL A 141 14.27 11.35 -15.71
N TYR A 142 14.17 10.81 -14.49
CA TYR A 142 13.12 11.17 -13.55
C TYR A 142 13.20 12.64 -13.15
N LEU A 143 14.39 13.13 -12.80
CA LEU A 143 14.62 14.56 -12.55
C LEU A 143 14.32 15.42 -13.77
N ALA A 144 14.59 14.91 -14.96
CA ALA A 144 14.34 15.59 -16.21
C ALA A 144 12.86 15.98 -16.38
N PHE A 145 11.91 15.28 -15.78
CA PHE A 145 10.49 15.64 -15.84
C PHE A 145 10.14 16.86 -15.01
N PHE A 146 10.87 17.10 -13.95
CA PHE A 146 10.61 18.18 -13.01
C PHE A 146 11.40 19.44 -13.33
N LEU A 147 12.49 19.32 -14.08
CA LEU A 147 13.34 20.45 -14.41
C LEU A 147 13.01 21.02 -15.81
N LYS A 148 12.57 22.28 -15.86
CA LYS A 148 12.24 22.96 -17.12
C LYS A 148 13.44 23.14 -18.09
N ASP A 149 14.66 23.01 -17.62
CA ASP A 149 15.92 23.31 -18.33
C ASP A 149 16.56 22.14 -19.08
N ILE A 150 15.83 21.09 -19.28
CA ILE A 150 16.30 19.84 -19.91
C ILE A 150 16.75 20.05 -21.38
N LYS A 151 16.22 21.06 -22.03
CA LYS A 151 16.56 21.35 -23.44
C LYS A 151 18.05 21.57 -23.71
N LYS A 152 18.87 21.82 -22.70
CA LYS A 152 20.29 22.17 -22.82
C LYS A 152 21.27 21.06 -22.42
N GLY A 153 20.82 19.86 -22.11
CA GLY A 153 21.71 18.75 -21.78
C GLY A 153 22.37 18.82 -20.38
N ASN A 154 22.07 19.85 -19.60
CA ASN A 154 22.67 20.08 -18.27
C ASN A 154 22.23 19.08 -17.19
N TRP A 155 21.27 18.22 -17.50
CA TRP A 155 20.83 17.15 -16.60
C TRP A 155 21.86 16.02 -16.44
N LYS A 156 22.87 15.94 -17.30
CA LYS A 156 24.00 15.02 -17.20
C LYS A 156 25.17 15.54 -16.33
N ASN A 157 24.99 16.67 -15.64
CA ASN A 157 26.01 17.20 -14.76
C ASN A 157 26.23 16.21 -13.56
N PRO A 158 27.49 15.81 -13.28
CA PRO A 158 27.82 14.92 -12.14
C PRO A 158 27.22 15.37 -10.82
N ILE A 159 27.20 16.65 -10.53
CA ILE A 159 26.63 17.23 -9.28
C ILE A 159 25.16 16.80 -9.10
N ARG A 160 24.41 16.67 -10.19
CA ARG A 160 23.00 16.23 -10.12
C ARG A 160 22.85 14.76 -9.79
N TYR A 161 23.82 13.92 -10.16
CA TYR A 161 23.85 12.52 -9.71
C TYR A 161 24.01 12.44 -8.21
N TYR A 162 24.97 13.20 -7.65
CA TYR A 162 25.13 13.27 -6.20
C TYR A 162 23.86 13.74 -5.49
N ALA A 163 23.14 14.70 -6.05
CA ALA A 163 21.88 15.16 -5.50
C ALA A 163 20.79 14.07 -5.52
N VAL A 164 20.73 13.27 -6.58
CA VAL A 164 19.77 12.16 -6.69
C VAL A 164 20.14 11.04 -5.72
N ASP A 165 21.39 10.63 -5.70
CA ASP A 165 21.87 9.60 -4.78
C ASP A 165 21.64 10.00 -3.33
N HIS A 166 21.91 11.28 -3.00
CA HIS A 166 21.65 11.80 -1.66
C HIS A 166 20.15 11.80 -1.31
N ILE A 167 19.28 12.19 -2.23
CA ILE A 167 17.81 12.09 -2.02
C ILE A 167 17.39 10.64 -1.82
N GLU A 168 17.89 9.72 -2.63
CA GLU A 168 17.57 8.30 -2.49
C GLU A 168 17.99 7.77 -1.13
N GLU A 169 19.22 8.02 -0.70
CA GLU A 169 19.71 7.62 0.62
C GLU A 169 18.83 8.16 1.76
N ARG A 170 18.48 9.45 1.68
CA ARG A 170 17.62 10.09 2.70
C ARG A 170 16.19 9.55 2.70
N LEU A 171 15.63 9.23 1.53
CA LEU A 171 14.27 8.70 1.41
C LEU A 171 14.20 7.19 1.57
N GLU A 172 15.28 6.45 1.34
CA GLU A 172 15.33 5.00 1.56
C GLU A 172 14.93 4.63 2.99
N ASN A 173 15.49 5.34 3.96
CA ASN A 173 15.11 5.18 5.37
C ASN A 173 13.63 5.51 5.63
N TYR A 174 13.07 6.49 4.92
CA TYR A 174 11.66 6.82 4.99
C TYR A 174 10.79 5.69 4.44
N TYR A 175 11.11 5.19 3.25
CA TYR A 175 10.36 4.08 2.64
C TYR A 175 10.48 2.80 3.47
N ALA A 176 11.69 2.44 3.92
CA ALA A 176 11.92 1.25 4.73
C ALA A 176 11.08 1.24 6.02
N LYS A 177 10.96 2.37 6.69
CA LYS A 177 10.16 2.52 7.92
C LYS A 177 8.65 2.44 7.68
N ASN A 178 8.19 2.65 6.46
CA ASN A 178 6.78 2.65 6.10
C ASN A 178 6.35 1.43 5.27
N ILE A 179 7.22 0.44 5.16
CA ILE A 179 6.88 -0.84 4.55
C ILE A 179 6.03 -1.67 5.51
N LYS A 180 4.96 -2.25 5.01
CA LYS A 180 4.25 -3.31 5.71
C LYS A 180 5.05 -4.61 5.58
N HIS A 181 5.66 -5.05 6.66
CA HIS A 181 6.34 -6.34 6.75
C HIS A 181 5.31 -7.46 6.89
N SER A 182 4.52 -7.69 5.82
CA SER A 182 3.38 -8.61 5.86
C SER A 182 3.80 -10.05 6.19
N ASN A 183 4.97 -10.49 5.75
CA ASN A 183 5.48 -11.82 6.07
C ASN A 183 5.79 -11.95 7.57
N ASP A 184 6.44 -10.97 8.17
CA ASP A 184 6.72 -10.98 9.61
C ASP A 184 5.42 -11.00 10.43
N ILE A 185 4.40 -10.27 9.95
CA ILE A 185 3.08 -10.26 10.59
C ILE A 185 2.40 -11.63 10.48
N ILE A 186 2.51 -12.29 9.34
CA ILE A 186 1.98 -13.65 9.12
C ILE A 186 2.70 -14.62 10.04
N ASP A 187 4.03 -14.58 10.10
CA ASP A 187 4.84 -15.48 10.93
C ASP A 187 4.52 -15.34 12.43
N HIS A 188 4.32 -14.08 12.89
CA HIS A 188 3.91 -13.84 14.28
C HIS A 188 2.48 -14.34 14.60
N ASN A 189 1.65 -14.57 13.59
CA ASN A 189 0.27 -15.02 13.72
C ASN A 189 0.03 -16.39 13.04
N LEU A 190 1.09 -17.17 12.89
CA LEU A 190 1.05 -18.45 12.16
C LEU A 190 -0.07 -19.38 12.68
N GLY A 191 -0.26 -19.46 14.01
CA GLY A 191 -1.31 -20.27 14.60
C GLY A 191 -2.73 -19.92 14.14
N PHE A 192 -3.01 -18.65 13.84
CA PHE A 192 -4.29 -18.24 13.25
C PHE A 192 -4.43 -18.81 11.83
N PHE A 193 -3.42 -18.66 10.99
CA PHE A 193 -3.47 -19.15 9.61
C PHE A 193 -3.53 -20.67 9.54
N GLU A 194 -2.78 -21.38 10.39
CA GLU A 194 -2.81 -22.84 10.50
C GLU A 194 -4.18 -23.36 10.97
N SER A 195 -4.88 -22.61 11.83
CA SER A 195 -6.23 -22.98 12.29
C SER A 195 -7.27 -22.99 11.17
N LEU A 196 -6.98 -22.36 10.02
CA LEU A 196 -7.88 -22.27 8.86
C LEU A 196 -7.78 -23.50 7.93
N ASN A 197 -7.07 -24.55 8.31
CA ASN A 197 -6.79 -25.70 7.43
C ASN A 197 -8.05 -26.40 6.87
N ASP A 198 -9.14 -26.44 7.62
CA ASP A 198 -10.42 -27.04 7.22
C ASP A 198 -11.46 -26.01 6.77
N LEU A 199 -10.99 -24.80 6.43
CA LEU A 199 -11.84 -23.69 5.97
C LEU A 199 -12.58 -24.07 4.69
N LYS A 200 -13.88 -23.79 4.65
CA LYS A 200 -14.76 -24.10 3.51
C LYS A 200 -15.29 -22.88 2.80
N GLU A 201 -15.34 -21.77 3.52
CA GLU A 201 -15.94 -20.54 3.01
C GLU A 201 -15.23 -19.32 3.57
N ILE A 202 -14.96 -18.35 2.70
CA ILE A 202 -14.44 -17.03 3.03
C ILE A 202 -15.43 -15.98 2.60
N THR A 203 -15.75 -15.05 3.48
CA THR A 203 -16.58 -13.89 3.15
C THR A 203 -15.80 -12.61 3.35
N LEU A 204 -15.58 -11.86 2.28
CA LEU A 204 -14.88 -10.57 2.30
C LEU A 204 -15.88 -9.43 2.31
N LEU A 205 -15.85 -8.65 3.41
CA LEU A 205 -16.78 -7.56 3.65
C LEU A 205 -16.06 -6.21 3.59
N GLY A 206 -16.39 -5.38 2.60
CA GLY A 206 -15.93 -4.00 2.49
C GLY A 206 -14.41 -3.83 2.31
N HIS A 207 -13.71 -4.85 1.84
CA HIS A 207 -12.27 -4.80 1.60
C HIS A 207 -11.96 -4.29 0.19
N SER A 208 -10.98 -3.39 0.07
CA SER A 208 -10.58 -2.78 -1.21
C SER A 208 -9.83 -3.73 -2.15
N LEU A 209 -9.33 -4.85 -1.63
CA LEU A 209 -8.48 -5.82 -2.33
C LEU A 209 -7.22 -5.16 -2.95
N GLY A 210 -6.60 -4.28 -2.16
CA GLY A 210 -5.32 -3.67 -2.51
C GLY A 210 -4.17 -4.68 -2.46
N ASP A 211 -3.21 -4.53 -3.37
CA ASP A 211 -2.09 -5.47 -3.54
C ASP A 211 -1.25 -5.59 -2.25
N VAL A 212 -1.23 -4.54 -1.44
CA VAL A 212 -0.53 -4.50 -0.14
C VAL A 212 -1.02 -5.57 0.86
N ASP A 213 -2.24 -6.04 0.71
CA ASP A 213 -2.85 -7.02 1.61
C ASP A 213 -2.89 -8.45 1.00
N PHE A 214 -2.45 -8.63 -0.23
CA PHE A 214 -2.41 -9.94 -0.90
C PHE A 214 -1.61 -11.01 -0.17
N PRO A 215 -0.48 -10.72 0.50
CA PRO A 215 0.25 -11.72 1.27
C PRO A 215 -0.61 -12.45 2.31
N TYR A 216 -1.52 -11.75 2.97
CA TYR A 216 -2.40 -12.36 3.97
C TYR A 216 -3.38 -13.36 3.36
N PHE A 217 -3.96 -13.02 2.21
CA PHE A 217 -4.86 -13.92 1.49
C PHE A 217 -4.12 -15.10 0.89
N LYS A 218 -2.88 -14.89 0.45
CA LYS A 218 -2.00 -15.97 0.00
C LYS A 218 -1.72 -16.94 1.14
N ALA A 219 -1.40 -16.44 2.34
CA ALA A 219 -1.20 -17.25 3.52
C ALA A 219 -2.45 -18.08 3.88
N ILE A 220 -3.67 -17.52 3.73
CA ILE A 220 -4.91 -18.29 3.89
C ILE A 220 -4.98 -19.45 2.88
N VAL A 221 -4.79 -19.14 1.59
CA VAL A 221 -4.86 -20.15 0.50
C VAL A 221 -3.83 -21.27 0.71
N GLU A 222 -2.62 -20.93 1.15
CA GLU A 222 -1.55 -21.90 1.38
C GLU A 222 -1.81 -22.82 2.60
N ASN A 223 -2.61 -22.39 3.55
CA ASN A 223 -2.95 -23.18 4.74
C ASN A 223 -4.24 -23.99 4.59
N VAL A 224 -5.10 -23.68 3.61
CA VAL A 224 -6.34 -24.42 3.40
C VAL A 224 -6.08 -25.73 2.66
N ARG A 225 -6.53 -26.86 3.25
CA ARG A 225 -6.29 -28.21 2.70
C ARG A 225 -6.96 -28.44 1.34
N ASN A 226 -8.17 -27.95 1.15
CA ASN A 226 -8.98 -28.16 -0.06
C ASN A 226 -9.33 -26.82 -0.72
N VAL A 227 -8.32 -26.14 -1.23
CA VAL A 227 -8.45 -24.80 -1.83
C VAL A 227 -9.40 -24.77 -3.04
N ASP A 228 -9.48 -25.86 -3.80
CA ASP A 228 -10.34 -25.96 -4.99
C ASP A 228 -11.83 -25.99 -4.63
N ASP A 229 -12.17 -26.44 -3.42
CA ASP A 229 -13.55 -26.47 -2.92
C ASP A 229 -13.91 -25.23 -2.11
N LEU A 230 -12.95 -24.35 -1.86
CA LEU A 230 -13.14 -23.16 -1.05
C LEU A 230 -14.11 -22.19 -1.73
N ILE A 231 -15.15 -21.81 -1.01
CA ILE A 231 -16.15 -20.85 -1.48
C ILE A 231 -15.70 -19.43 -1.11
N TRP A 232 -15.69 -18.53 -2.07
CA TRP A 232 -15.33 -17.13 -1.92
C TRP A 232 -16.55 -16.25 -2.10
N ASN A 233 -16.95 -15.52 -1.08
CA ASN A 233 -18.03 -14.55 -1.13
C ASN A 233 -17.45 -13.14 -1.04
N PHE A 234 -17.67 -12.35 -2.07
CA PHE A 234 -17.18 -10.98 -2.13
C PHE A 234 -18.33 -9.98 -2.05
N SER A 235 -18.27 -9.11 -1.06
CA SER A 235 -19.15 -7.95 -1.07
C SER A 235 -18.67 -6.92 -2.08
N TYR A 236 -19.59 -6.28 -2.77
CA TYR A 236 -19.28 -5.16 -3.65
C TYR A 236 -20.26 -4.01 -3.45
N TYR A 237 -19.82 -2.82 -3.78
CA TYR A 237 -20.60 -1.60 -3.77
C TYR A 237 -20.75 -1.01 -5.17
N SER A 238 -19.72 -1.14 -6.01
CA SER A 238 -19.61 -0.54 -7.33
C SER A 238 -19.03 -1.53 -8.36
N ASP A 239 -19.16 -1.18 -9.64
CA ASP A 239 -18.53 -1.93 -10.73
C ASP A 239 -17.00 -1.95 -10.65
N ASN A 240 -16.41 -0.97 -9.98
CA ASN A 240 -14.96 -0.94 -9.75
C ASN A 240 -14.53 -2.06 -8.78
N ASP A 241 -15.34 -2.35 -7.77
CA ASP A 241 -15.08 -3.45 -6.85
C ASP A 241 -15.07 -4.79 -7.57
N ILE A 242 -15.99 -4.98 -8.53
CA ILE A 242 -16.02 -6.19 -9.37
C ILE A 242 -14.73 -6.34 -10.20
N LYS A 243 -14.15 -5.24 -10.69
CA LYS A 243 -12.85 -5.28 -11.39
C LYS A 243 -11.73 -5.68 -10.44
N ASN A 244 -11.71 -5.14 -9.23
CA ASN A 244 -10.73 -5.48 -8.20
C ASN A 244 -10.85 -6.95 -7.78
N ILE A 245 -12.06 -7.47 -7.60
CA ILE A 245 -12.30 -8.89 -7.30
C ILE A 245 -11.74 -9.79 -8.40
N ARG A 246 -11.99 -9.46 -9.67
CA ARG A 246 -11.43 -10.23 -10.79
C ARG A 246 -9.90 -10.19 -10.84
N ARG A 247 -9.27 -9.05 -10.51
CA ARG A 247 -7.82 -8.92 -10.40
C ARG A 247 -7.29 -9.78 -9.26
N PHE A 248 -7.91 -9.70 -8.09
CA PHE A 248 -7.59 -10.48 -6.91
C PHE A 248 -7.67 -11.99 -7.18
N CYS A 249 -8.77 -12.48 -7.75
CA CYS A 249 -8.91 -13.89 -8.10
C CYS A 249 -7.82 -14.38 -9.07
N ARG A 250 -7.45 -13.55 -10.06
CA ARG A 250 -6.35 -13.89 -10.99
C ARG A 250 -5.01 -13.95 -10.28
N HIS A 251 -4.74 -13.02 -9.38
CA HIS A 251 -3.47 -12.98 -8.64
C HIS A 251 -3.28 -14.21 -7.75
N LEU A 252 -4.33 -14.65 -7.09
CA LEU A 252 -4.31 -15.82 -6.20
C LEU A 252 -4.65 -17.14 -6.91
N ASN A 253 -4.76 -17.14 -8.25
CA ASN A 253 -5.16 -18.31 -9.04
C ASN A 253 -6.48 -18.94 -8.60
N ILE A 254 -7.42 -18.14 -8.09
CA ILE A 254 -8.74 -18.59 -7.69
C ILE A 254 -9.59 -18.81 -8.97
N PRO A 255 -10.08 -20.03 -9.25
CA PRO A 255 -10.90 -20.31 -10.41
C PRO A 255 -12.18 -19.50 -10.38
N GLN A 256 -12.41 -18.70 -11.41
CA GLN A 256 -13.68 -17.98 -11.56
C GLN A 256 -14.77 -18.97 -12.03
N GLY A 257 -15.63 -19.36 -11.11
CA GLY A 257 -16.69 -20.34 -11.37
C GLY A 257 -17.71 -20.33 -10.24
N LYS A 258 -18.34 -21.49 -10.02
CA LYS A 258 -19.39 -21.66 -9.00
C LYS A 258 -18.96 -21.34 -7.57
N ASN A 259 -17.64 -21.36 -7.29
CA ASN A 259 -17.08 -21.11 -5.97
C ASN A 259 -16.82 -19.61 -5.69
N VAL A 260 -16.98 -18.73 -6.69
CA VAL A 260 -16.85 -17.27 -6.50
C VAL A 260 -18.24 -16.64 -6.60
N ARG A 261 -18.68 -16.07 -5.49
CA ARG A 261 -19.98 -15.42 -5.36
C ARG A 261 -19.82 -13.94 -5.07
N HIS A 262 -20.77 -13.15 -5.57
CA HIS A 262 -20.80 -11.70 -5.39
C HIS A 262 -22.15 -11.30 -4.79
N PHE A 263 -22.13 -10.40 -3.82
CA PHE A 263 -23.34 -9.87 -3.20
C PHE A 263 -23.17 -8.41 -2.80
N LYS A 264 -24.25 -7.67 -2.69
CA LYS A 264 -24.21 -6.29 -2.17
C LYS A 264 -24.23 -6.29 -0.66
N MET A 265 -23.45 -5.39 -0.05
CA MET A 265 -23.45 -5.19 1.41
C MET A 265 -24.85 -4.91 1.98
N SER A 266 -25.75 -4.32 1.17
CA SER A 266 -27.15 -4.09 1.53
C SER A 266 -27.94 -5.37 1.78
N ASP A 267 -27.53 -6.48 1.17
CA ASP A 267 -28.31 -7.72 1.15
C ASP A 267 -28.10 -8.56 2.44
N ILE A 268 -27.05 -8.24 3.22
CA ILE A 268 -26.73 -8.90 4.49
C ILE A 268 -26.97 -8.01 5.71
N LYS A 269 -27.77 -6.94 5.57
CA LYS A 269 -28.20 -6.09 6.70
C LYS A 269 -29.23 -6.83 7.55
N ARG A 270 -29.12 -6.64 8.89
CA ARG A 270 -30.14 -7.07 9.86
C ARG A 270 -31.43 -6.28 9.69
#